data_0cf949d79c22efaddf2d492e2eb760fa
#
_entry.id   0cf949d79c22efaddf2d492e2eb760fa
#
_cell.length_a   1.000
_cell.length_b   1.000
_cell.length_c   1.000
_cell.angle_alpha   90.00
_cell.angle_beta   90.00
_cell.angle_gamma   90.00
#
_symmetry.space_group_name_H-M   'P 1'
#
loop_
_entity.id
_entity.type
_entity.pdbx_description
1 polymer ?
#
loop_
_entity_poly.entity_id
_entity_poly.type
_entity_poly.pdbx_seq_one_letter_code
_entity_poly.pdbx_strand_id
1 'polypeptide(L)'
;MVGEHLMIYDKLLKEAALITGETGKELVKISLTNRFGGHNMPTGKYGDYRIILNTQVKDADGKTIFSKEEVFSTLKRNGVPPQKTIVFEYPVSFESGKRYKVNSSLFYRVEGRPEQLIASWNGEI
;
A
#
# COMPACT_ATOMS: atom_id res chain seq x y z
N MET A 1 23.29 -8.01 -14.10
CA MET A 1 22.27 -8.92 -13.92
C MET A 1 21.04 -8.32 -13.33
N VAL A 2 20.14 -7.96 -14.23
CA VAL A 2 18.94 -7.21 -13.90
C VAL A 2 18.00 -8.03 -13.02
N GLY A 3 17.88 -9.34 -13.25
CA GLY A 3 16.99 -10.20 -12.48
C GLY A 3 17.35 -10.35 -11.02
N GLU A 4 18.63 -10.57 -10.72
CA GLU A 4 19.10 -10.68 -9.33
C GLU A 4 18.94 -9.35 -8.57
N HIS A 5 19.21 -8.24 -9.24
CA HIS A 5 19.06 -6.90 -8.66
C HIS A 5 17.60 -6.63 -8.28
N LEU A 6 16.67 -7.00 -9.14
CA LEU A 6 15.24 -6.83 -8.87
C LEU A 6 14.77 -7.72 -7.73
N MET A 7 15.26 -8.97 -7.64
CA MET A 7 14.92 -9.87 -6.53
C MET A 7 15.38 -9.34 -5.19
N ILE A 8 16.59 -8.79 -5.12
CA ILE A 8 17.12 -8.17 -3.90
C ILE A 8 16.27 -6.95 -3.53
N TYR A 9 15.92 -6.14 -4.50
CA TYR A 9 15.09 -4.97 -4.28
C TYR A 9 13.69 -5.32 -3.77
N ASP A 10 13.06 -6.36 -4.34
CA ASP A 10 11.76 -6.85 -3.89
C ASP A 10 11.81 -7.25 -2.40
N LYS A 11 12.87 -7.94 -2.01
CA LYS A 11 13.08 -8.35 -0.62
C LYS A 11 13.25 -7.15 0.29
N LEU A 12 14.03 -6.16 -0.12
CA LEU A 12 14.24 -4.93 0.64
C LEU A 12 12.95 -4.14 0.79
N LEU A 13 12.12 -4.09 -0.25
CA LEU A 13 10.81 -3.44 -0.18
C LEU A 13 9.91 -4.11 0.84
N LYS A 14 9.87 -5.44 0.87
CA LYS A 14 9.06 -6.19 1.84
C LYS A 14 9.46 -5.92 3.27
N GLU A 15 10.75 -5.70 3.51
CA GLU A 15 11.28 -5.39 4.83
C GLU A 15 11.10 -3.91 5.21
N ALA A 16 11.10 -3.03 4.21
CA ALA A 16 11.07 -1.58 4.43
C ALA A 16 9.66 -1.00 4.48
N ALA A 17 8.69 -1.61 3.82
CA ALA A 17 7.33 -1.11 3.78
C ALA A 17 6.55 -1.58 5.01
N LEU A 18 5.92 -0.63 5.70
CA LEU A 18 5.05 -0.92 6.84
C LEU A 18 3.69 -0.28 6.60
N ILE A 19 2.65 -1.09 6.68
CA ILE A 19 1.27 -0.62 6.64
C ILE A 19 0.63 -0.84 8.00
N THR A 20 0.03 0.22 8.55
CA THR A 20 -0.78 0.13 9.75
C THR A 20 -2.13 0.79 9.48
N GLY A 21 -3.15 0.37 10.21
CA GLY A 21 -4.49 0.90 10.01
C GLY A 21 -5.26 1.08 11.30
N GLU A 22 -6.23 1.97 11.25
CA GLU A 22 -7.19 2.20 12.32
C GLU A 22 -8.57 2.38 11.71
N THR A 23 -9.59 1.92 12.40
CA THR A 23 -10.98 2.07 11.97
C THR A 23 -11.76 2.81 13.03
N GLY A 24 -12.55 3.80 12.60
CA GLY A 24 -13.48 4.55 13.43
C GLY A 24 -14.89 4.38 12.92
N LYS A 25 -15.85 5.14 13.48
CA LYS A 25 -17.26 5.05 13.09
C LYS A 25 -17.51 5.35 11.61
N GLU A 26 -16.82 6.32 11.06
CA GLU A 26 -17.01 6.77 9.67
C GLU A 26 -15.68 7.03 8.99
N LEU A 27 -14.63 6.34 9.43
CA LEU A 27 -13.28 6.60 8.96
C LEU A 27 -12.44 5.34 8.93
N VAL A 28 -11.71 5.16 7.84
CA VAL A 28 -10.61 4.22 7.75
C VAL A 28 -9.33 5.02 7.57
N LYS A 29 -8.36 4.83 8.45
CA LYS A 29 -7.08 5.52 8.42
C LYS A 29 -5.98 4.51 8.12
N ILE A 30 -5.25 4.71 7.03
CA ILE A 30 -4.16 3.83 6.61
C ILE A 30 -2.87 4.63 6.60
N SER A 31 -1.84 4.09 7.24
CA SER A 31 -0.52 4.70 7.30
C SER A 31 0.47 3.84 6.55
N LEU A 32 1.20 4.43 5.61
CA LEU A 32 2.28 3.78 4.86
C LEU A 32 3.60 4.42 5.27
N THR A 33 4.49 3.61 5.81
CA THR A 33 5.81 4.06 6.28
C THR A 33 6.90 3.45 5.43
N ASN A 34 7.83 4.30 4.99
CA ASN A 34 9.06 3.88 4.33
C ASN A 34 10.20 3.80 5.35
N ARG A 35 10.66 2.58 5.64
CA ARG A 35 11.77 2.35 6.58
C ARG A 35 13.12 2.12 5.89
N PHE A 36 13.21 2.42 4.58
CA PHE A 36 14.49 2.38 3.88
C PHE A 36 15.46 3.41 4.44
N GLY A 37 16.70 3.02 4.61
CA GLY A 37 17.78 3.96 4.92
C GLY A 37 18.20 4.68 3.63
N GLY A 38 17.82 5.96 3.49
CA GLY A 38 18.30 6.82 2.42
C GLY A 38 17.64 6.67 1.05
N HIS A 39 16.58 5.89 0.91
CA HIS A 39 15.91 5.67 -0.37
C HIS A 39 14.42 6.01 -0.34
N ASN A 40 13.93 6.65 -1.39
CA ASN A 40 12.50 6.82 -1.60
C ASN A 40 11.85 5.46 -1.92
N MET A 41 10.55 5.36 -1.72
CA MET A 41 9.76 4.18 -2.07
C MET A 41 8.67 4.60 -3.07
N PRO A 42 8.68 4.14 -4.31
CA PRO A 42 9.69 3.32 -4.95
C PRO A 42 10.94 4.12 -5.37
N THR A 43 12.02 3.40 -5.67
CA THR A 43 13.22 4.01 -6.22
C THR A 43 13.69 3.21 -7.42
N GLY A 44 14.32 3.87 -8.37
CA GLY A 44 14.84 3.27 -9.58
C GLY A 44 15.37 4.34 -10.51
N LYS A 45 16.40 3.99 -11.25
CA LYS A 45 17.11 4.94 -12.12
C LYS A 45 16.57 4.94 -13.54
N TYR A 46 16.09 3.79 -14.00
CA TYR A 46 15.57 3.60 -15.36
C TYR A 46 14.22 2.89 -15.30
N GLY A 47 13.26 3.39 -16.04
CA GLY A 47 11.93 2.81 -16.14
C GLY A 47 10.94 3.36 -15.12
N ASP A 48 9.72 2.85 -15.21
CA ASP A 48 8.64 3.25 -14.34
C ASP A 48 8.44 2.19 -13.24
N TYR A 49 8.91 2.52 -12.05
CA TYR A 49 8.72 1.68 -10.86
C TYR A 49 7.56 2.25 -10.07
N ARG A 50 6.57 1.41 -9.79
CA ARG A 50 5.36 1.83 -9.08
C ARG A 50 5.13 0.99 -7.84
N ILE A 51 4.68 1.64 -6.78
CA ILE A 51 4.00 0.96 -5.68
C ILE A 51 2.56 1.44 -5.64
N ILE A 52 1.66 0.50 -5.41
CA ILE A 52 0.22 0.75 -5.48
C ILE A 52 -0.39 0.30 -4.16
N LEU A 53 -0.93 1.26 -3.41
CA LEU A 53 -1.64 0.98 -2.16
C LEU A 53 -3.13 0.87 -2.49
N ASN A 54 -3.68 -0.33 -2.34
CA ASN A 54 -5.09 -0.61 -2.58
C ASN A 54 -5.77 -0.88 -1.25
N THR A 55 -6.78 -0.07 -0.93
CA THR A 55 -7.58 -0.23 0.27
C THR A 55 -9.00 -0.58 -0.10
N GLN A 56 -9.52 -1.66 0.48
CA GLN A 56 -10.88 -2.12 0.24
C GLN A 56 -11.59 -2.38 1.55
N VAL A 57 -12.88 -2.09 1.56
CA VAL A 57 -13.78 -2.43 2.67
C VAL A 57 -14.89 -3.30 2.11
N LYS A 58 -15.09 -4.46 2.74
CA LYS A 58 -16.14 -5.41 2.36
C LYS A 58 -17.11 -5.60 3.51
N ASP A 59 -18.38 -5.78 3.17
CA ASP A 59 -19.42 -6.12 4.14
C ASP A 59 -19.37 -7.62 4.49
N ALA A 60 -20.28 -8.06 5.36
CA ALA A 60 -20.34 -9.45 5.80
C ALA A 60 -20.65 -10.42 4.66
N ASP A 61 -21.28 -9.96 3.59
CA ASP A 61 -21.61 -10.75 2.40
C ASP A 61 -20.47 -10.81 1.39
N GLY A 62 -19.35 -10.15 1.69
CA GLY A 62 -18.20 -10.10 0.79
C GLY A 62 -18.30 -9.03 -0.29
N LYS A 63 -19.31 -8.18 -0.23
CA LYS A 63 -19.47 -7.09 -1.19
C LYS A 63 -18.53 -5.94 -0.86
N THR A 64 -17.80 -5.46 -1.86
CA THR A 64 -16.95 -4.29 -1.71
C THR A 64 -17.81 -3.03 -1.64
N ILE A 65 -17.76 -2.33 -0.51
CA ILE A 65 -18.50 -1.08 -0.31
C ILE A 65 -17.61 0.15 -0.49
N PHE A 66 -16.31 -0.03 -0.46
CA PHE A 66 -15.33 1.03 -0.65
C PHE A 66 -14.06 0.46 -1.26
N SER A 67 -13.47 1.18 -2.21
CA SER A 67 -12.18 0.82 -2.79
C SER A 67 -11.45 2.09 -3.20
N LYS A 68 -10.18 2.19 -2.84
CA LYS A 68 -9.33 3.32 -3.22
C LYS A 68 -7.92 2.84 -3.52
N GLU A 69 -7.35 3.38 -4.59
CA GLU A 69 -6.00 3.07 -5.01
C GLU A 69 -5.14 4.33 -4.98
N GLU A 70 -3.99 4.24 -4.33
CA GLU A 70 -2.98 5.31 -4.31
C GLU A 70 -1.74 4.80 -5.05
N VAL A 71 -1.27 5.56 -6.03
CA VAL A 71 -0.14 5.16 -6.88
C VAL A 71 1.04 6.08 -6.64
N PHE A 72 2.18 5.48 -6.31
CA PHE A 72 3.46 6.16 -6.17
C PHE A 72 4.39 5.66 -7.28
N SER A 73 4.99 6.57 -8.02
CA SER A 73 5.74 6.23 -9.22
C SER A 73 7.04 7.03 -9.28
N THR A 74 8.11 6.41 -9.76
CA THR A 74 9.37 7.12 -10.00
C THR A 74 9.22 8.19 -11.08
N LEU A 75 8.37 7.94 -12.09
CA LEU A 75 8.11 8.93 -13.13
C LEU A 75 7.34 10.14 -12.61
N LYS A 76 6.39 9.93 -11.72
CA LYS A 76 5.62 11.01 -11.09
C LYS A 76 6.38 11.72 -9.98
N ARG A 77 7.49 11.17 -9.54
CA ARG A 77 8.31 11.69 -8.45
C ARG A 77 7.53 11.94 -7.16
N ASN A 78 6.53 11.10 -6.90
CA ASN A 78 5.68 11.19 -5.72
C ASN A 78 5.92 10.07 -4.72
N GLY A 79 7.11 9.45 -4.75
CA GLY A 79 7.46 8.37 -3.83
C GLY A 79 7.48 8.81 -2.37
N VAL A 80 7.38 7.84 -1.48
CA VAL A 80 7.44 8.08 -0.03
C VAL A 80 8.92 8.30 0.35
N PRO A 81 9.29 9.45 0.90
CA PRO A 81 10.68 9.70 1.32
C PRO A 81 11.14 8.74 2.43
N PRO A 82 12.46 8.52 2.56
CA PRO A 82 12.99 7.62 3.59
C PRO A 82 12.59 8.11 4.99
N GLN A 83 12.24 7.16 5.86
CA GLN A 83 11.83 7.38 7.25
C GLN A 83 10.58 8.26 7.41
N LYS A 84 9.77 8.36 6.36
CA LYS A 84 8.52 9.13 6.38
C LYS A 84 7.31 8.22 6.37
N THR A 85 6.24 8.71 6.97
CA THR A 85 4.92 8.08 6.97
C THR A 85 3.94 8.97 6.25
N ILE A 86 3.18 8.40 5.34
CA ILE A 86 2.05 9.06 4.69
C ILE A 86 0.77 8.46 5.26
N VAL A 87 -0.15 9.30 5.67
CA VAL A 87 -1.43 8.89 6.25
C VAL A 87 -2.55 9.21 5.28
N PHE A 88 -3.38 8.20 5.01
CA PHE A 88 -4.58 8.34 4.19
C PHE A 88 -5.79 8.17 5.10
N GLU A 89 -6.71 9.13 5.04
CA GLU A 89 -7.97 9.07 5.77
C GLU A 89 -9.11 8.95 4.77
N TYR A 90 -9.83 7.83 4.85
CA TYR A 90 -10.93 7.53 3.93
C TYR A 90 -12.25 7.57 4.70
N PRO A 91 -13.16 8.48 4.32
CA PRO A 91 -14.50 8.47 4.91
C PRO A 91 -15.29 7.27 4.38
N VAL A 92 -15.69 6.41 5.28
CA VAL A 92 -16.49 5.23 4.97
C VAL A 92 -17.63 5.14 5.98
N SER A 93 -18.86 5.07 5.49
CA SER A 93 -20.03 4.94 6.35
C SER A 93 -20.25 3.48 6.74
N PHE A 94 -20.18 3.22 8.04
CA PHE A 94 -20.44 1.90 8.60
C PHE A 94 -21.80 1.89 9.30
N GLU A 95 -22.62 0.90 8.94
CA GLU A 95 -23.90 0.74 9.59
C GLU A 95 -23.73 0.05 10.95
N SER A 96 -24.42 0.57 11.97
CA SER A 96 -24.40 0.02 13.32
C SER A 96 -24.91 -1.42 13.33
N GLY A 97 -24.18 -2.28 14.04
CA GLY A 97 -24.55 -3.69 14.17
C GLY A 97 -24.12 -4.58 13.01
N LYS A 98 -23.52 -4.04 11.97
CA LYS A 98 -22.99 -4.80 10.84
C LYS A 98 -21.48 -4.98 10.96
N ARG A 99 -20.98 -6.07 10.40
CA ARG A 99 -19.55 -6.38 10.38
C ARG A 99 -18.92 -6.03 9.04
N TYR A 100 -17.70 -5.54 9.09
CA TYR A 100 -16.94 -5.15 7.90
C TYR A 100 -15.51 -5.66 8.04
N LYS A 101 -14.90 -5.94 6.88
CA LYS A 101 -13.48 -6.28 6.79
C LYS A 101 -12.77 -5.21 5.98
N VAL A 102 -11.66 -4.74 6.50
CA VAL A 102 -10.81 -3.75 5.82
C VAL A 102 -9.51 -4.44 5.44
N ASN A 103 -9.12 -4.31 4.18
CA ASN A 103 -7.83 -4.78 3.69
C ASN A 103 -7.11 -3.61 3.01
N SER A 104 -5.86 -3.41 3.37
CA SER A 104 -4.98 -2.49 2.66
C SER A 104 -3.73 -3.25 2.24
N SER A 105 -3.45 -3.28 0.95
CA SER A 105 -2.35 -4.05 0.39
C SER A 105 -1.47 -3.16 -0.49
N LEU A 106 -0.17 -3.35 -0.38
CA LEU A 106 0.81 -2.63 -1.18
C LEU A 106 1.42 -3.57 -2.19
N PHE A 107 1.34 -3.19 -3.46
CA PHE A 107 1.89 -3.95 -4.58
C PHE A 107 3.03 -3.20 -5.23
N TYR A 108 4.02 -3.95 -5.71
CA TYR A 108 5.13 -3.42 -6.48
C TYR A 108 4.98 -3.85 -7.94
N ARG A 109 5.06 -2.88 -8.85
CA ARG A 109 4.94 -3.12 -10.29
C ARG A 109 6.12 -2.52 -11.03
N VAL A 110 6.77 -3.36 -11.83
CA VAL A 110 7.80 -2.98 -12.78
C VAL A 110 7.36 -3.48 -14.15
N GLU A 111 7.55 -2.65 -15.18
CA GLU A 111 7.22 -3.04 -16.54
C GLU A 111 7.91 -4.35 -16.92
N GLY A 112 7.17 -5.26 -17.52
CA GLY A 112 7.66 -6.56 -17.95
C GLY A 112 7.71 -7.62 -16.86
N ARG A 113 7.23 -7.33 -15.65
CA ARG A 113 7.19 -8.28 -14.53
C ARG A 113 5.78 -8.38 -13.94
N PRO A 114 5.42 -9.55 -13.38
CA PRO A 114 4.17 -9.66 -12.62
C PRO A 114 4.16 -8.74 -11.40
N GLU A 115 3.00 -8.24 -11.07
CA GLU A 115 2.77 -7.46 -9.87
C GLU A 115 3.04 -8.31 -8.63
N GLN A 116 3.72 -7.74 -7.62
CA GLN A 116 4.08 -8.45 -6.41
C GLN A 116 3.49 -7.79 -5.17
N LEU A 117 2.95 -8.60 -4.28
CA LEU A 117 2.48 -8.14 -2.98
C LEU A 117 3.67 -7.89 -2.06
N ILE A 118 3.77 -6.67 -1.54
CA ILE A 118 4.88 -6.24 -0.69
C ILE A 118 4.50 -6.25 0.79
N ALA A 119 3.34 -5.73 1.11
CA ALA A 119 2.85 -5.61 2.49
C ALA A 119 1.34 -5.57 2.51
N SER A 120 0.74 -5.91 3.64
CA SER A 120 -0.70 -5.82 3.80
C SER A 120 -1.08 -5.58 5.26
N TRP A 121 -2.25 -5.03 5.45
CA TRP A 121 -2.89 -4.87 6.75
C TRP A 121 -4.35 -5.26 6.64
N ASN A 122 -4.84 -5.96 7.63
CA ASN A 122 -6.24 -6.39 7.71
C ASN A 122 -6.84 -5.95 9.04
N GLY A 123 -8.04 -5.41 8.99
CA GLY A 123 -8.80 -5.01 10.15
C GLY A 123 -10.24 -5.46 10.04
N GLU A 124 -10.91 -5.52 11.19
CA GLU A 124 -12.34 -5.85 11.28
C GLU A 124 -13.05 -4.84 12.17
N ILE A 125 -14.30 -4.61 11.82
CA ILE A 125 -15.20 -3.77 12.62
C ILE A 125 -16.37 -4.59 13.08
#